data_6590d9b987465b592f2756dfb735fc41
#
_entry.id   6590d9b987465b592f2756dfb735fc41
#
_cell.length_a   1.000
_cell.length_b   1.000
_cell.length_c   1.000
_cell.angle_alpha   90.00
_cell.angle_beta   90.00
_cell.angle_gamma   90.00
#
_symmetry.space_group_name_H-M   'P 1'
#
loop_
_entity.id
_entity.type
_entity.pdbx_description
1 polymer ?
#
loop_
_entity_poly.entity_id
_entity_poly.type
_entity_poly.pdbx_seq_one_letter_code
_entity_poly.pdbx_strand_id
1 'polypeptide(L)'
;MSANGSMVDVIVCTPQAELAKFASDYLKMKSISNIVSVADAEGCIQALKAHPKGMLIIDWQIGAAAVVMVLSHNCKAHTGPLRPILLVAKEVTLEIVSTAAEYAVSQIFSEVITKKSISNRLSNMLLTETVPDEIKQALGEVQKARLANDPAKGTKILIKLLPKHPTNMRLKCEAAELMLQMDEAENAMTILAGIDKVKPPNLRGLHLLGRCLMKLGRFDEGLKTLEQASLFNPHDVDRLVDIGQVLLNLDRVKEAEASFNKALESAPDQHDARLGKAQCKLLDNQVNDALDLVKGVASDTEMASIFNTCAVLNIRHKRHSAGMGLYAAALKVLSKSPKLQARLQFNMGHGYRRMGKNEDALECMQACLQLDPSFKKAKDAIQAIQQGGKPRPTAPSGEAVGAPGAVPMQPFDHHEYGDDSIGLSDFSSGLDNLLEEHLDTSHFSNKNSA
;
A
#
# COMPACT_ATOMS: atom_id res chain seq x y z
N MET A 1 10.26 0.99 -43.47
CA MET A 1 11.69 1.29 -43.35
C MET A 1 11.83 2.56 -42.49
N SER A 2 12.22 2.41 -41.28
CA SER A 2 13.06 3.27 -40.48
C SER A 2 13.09 2.67 -39.07
N ALA A 3 14.08 1.83 -38.87
CA ALA A 3 14.37 1.22 -37.61
C ALA A 3 15.08 2.26 -36.73
N ASN A 4 14.37 2.83 -35.77
CA ASN A 4 14.99 3.30 -34.55
C ASN A 4 14.99 2.11 -33.60
N GLY A 5 16.04 1.29 -33.71
CA GLY A 5 16.31 0.20 -32.78
C GLY A 5 16.68 0.77 -31.41
N SER A 6 15.68 1.01 -30.56
CA SER A 6 15.96 1.13 -29.14
C SER A 6 16.49 -0.24 -28.69
N MET A 7 17.73 -0.30 -28.23
CA MET A 7 18.30 -1.50 -27.61
C MET A 7 17.37 -1.92 -26.47
N VAL A 8 16.69 -3.05 -26.66
CA VAL A 8 15.83 -3.62 -25.63
C VAL A 8 16.76 -4.38 -24.67
N ASP A 9 16.84 -3.94 -23.45
CA ASP A 9 17.53 -4.65 -22.38
C ASP A 9 16.70 -5.88 -21.98
N VAL A 10 17.33 -7.00 -21.69
CA VAL A 10 16.63 -8.19 -21.18
C VAL A 10 17.34 -8.70 -19.93
N ILE A 11 16.59 -8.86 -18.87
CA ILE A 11 17.05 -9.46 -17.62
C ILE A 11 16.53 -10.90 -17.56
N VAL A 12 17.42 -11.85 -17.33
CA VAL A 12 17.10 -13.27 -17.19
C VAL A 12 17.48 -13.70 -15.77
N CYS A 13 16.48 -13.90 -14.92
CA CYS A 13 16.64 -14.32 -13.53
C CYS A 13 16.27 -15.79 -13.40
N THR A 14 17.27 -16.67 -13.38
CA THR A 14 17.08 -18.12 -13.29
C THR A 14 18.31 -18.81 -12.73
N PRO A 15 18.15 -19.83 -11.86
CA PRO A 15 19.26 -20.72 -11.45
C PRO A 15 19.59 -21.76 -12.52
N GLN A 16 18.78 -21.89 -13.58
CA GLN A 16 18.94 -22.89 -14.63
C GLN A 16 19.86 -22.38 -15.75
N ALA A 17 21.08 -22.91 -15.83
CA ALA A 17 22.05 -22.51 -16.86
C ALA A 17 21.56 -22.74 -18.31
N GLU A 18 20.74 -23.77 -18.53
CA GLU A 18 20.17 -24.05 -19.85
C GLU A 18 19.14 -23.00 -20.28
N LEU A 19 18.24 -22.60 -19.37
CA LEU A 19 17.28 -21.55 -19.65
C LEU A 19 17.98 -20.22 -19.96
N ALA A 20 18.96 -19.83 -19.14
CA ALA A 20 19.76 -18.63 -19.36
C ALA A 20 20.45 -18.66 -20.74
N LYS A 21 21.06 -19.80 -21.10
CA LYS A 21 21.75 -19.99 -22.38
C LYS A 21 20.77 -19.90 -23.54
N PHE A 22 19.67 -20.67 -23.53
CA PHE A 22 18.71 -20.69 -24.65
C PHE A 22 18.05 -19.34 -24.87
N ALA A 23 17.68 -18.64 -23.79
CA ALA A 23 17.15 -17.30 -23.89
C ALA A 23 18.18 -16.33 -24.47
N SER A 24 19.42 -16.33 -23.97
CA SER A 24 20.51 -15.48 -24.47
C SER A 24 20.82 -15.73 -25.94
N ASP A 25 20.94 -17.00 -26.36
CA ASP A 25 21.25 -17.36 -27.75
C ASP A 25 20.14 -16.86 -28.69
N TYR A 26 18.88 -17.06 -28.31
CA TYR A 26 17.74 -16.59 -29.10
C TYR A 26 17.70 -15.06 -29.21
N LEU A 27 17.86 -14.35 -28.09
CA LEU A 27 17.83 -12.89 -28.06
C LEU A 27 18.96 -12.27 -28.88
N LYS A 28 20.17 -12.84 -28.84
CA LYS A 28 21.30 -12.44 -29.68
C LYS A 28 21.00 -12.63 -31.17
N MET A 29 20.34 -13.73 -31.55
CA MET A 29 19.89 -13.95 -32.93
C MET A 29 18.88 -12.89 -33.42
N LYS A 30 18.15 -12.24 -32.48
CA LYS A 30 17.22 -11.12 -32.75
C LYS A 30 17.88 -9.75 -32.61
N SER A 31 19.21 -9.70 -32.61
CA SER A 31 20.02 -8.47 -32.47
C SER A 31 19.80 -7.74 -31.12
N ILE A 32 19.34 -8.45 -30.09
CA ILE A 32 19.26 -7.95 -28.72
C ILE A 32 20.56 -8.35 -28.03
N SER A 33 21.43 -7.36 -27.80
CA SER A 33 22.79 -7.60 -27.27
C SER A 33 22.92 -7.33 -25.76
N ASN A 34 22.05 -6.53 -25.19
CA ASN A 34 22.13 -6.16 -23.77
C ASN A 34 21.29 -7.14 -22.93
N ILE A 35 21.94 -8.25 -22.52
CA ILE A 35 21.29 -9.33 -21.77
C ILE A 35 22.05 -9.49 -20.44
N VAL A 36 21.33 -9.33 -19.33
CA VAL A 36 21.86 -9.52 -17.97
C VAL A 36 21.28 -10.80 -17.40
N SER A 37 22.14 -11.78 -17.11
CA SER A 37 21.74 -13.04 -16.49
C SER A 37 22.14 -13.06 -15.03
N VAL A 38 21.20 -13.37 -14.14
CA VAL A 38 21.37 -13.45 -12.69
C VAL A 38 20.69 -14.71 -12.16
N ALA A 39 21.16 -15.22 -11.03
CA ALA A 39 20.66 -16.49 -10.50
C ALA A 39 19.69 -16.35 -9.32
N ASP A 40 19.59 -15.16 -8.74
CA ASP A 40 18.86 -14.90 -7.50
C ASP A 40 18.07 -13.57 -7.55
N ALA A 41 17.27 -13.35 -6.53
CA ALA A 41 16.41 -12.17 -6.44
C ALA A 41 17.19 -10.87 -6.21
N GLU A 42 18.28 -10.91 -5.44
CA GLU A 42 19.06 -9.71 -5.14
C GLU A 42 19.76 -9.17 -6.38
N GLY A 43 20.44 -10.04 -7.11
CA GLY A 43 21.05 -9.71 -8.40
C GLY A 43 20.01 -9.23 -9.41
N CYS A 44 18.80 -9.84 -9.39
CA CYS A 44 17.69 -9.40 -10.25
C CYS A 44 17.22 -7.99 -9.91
N ILE A 45 17.07 -7.65 -8.64
CA ILE A 45 16.67 -6.31 -8.20
C ILE A 45 17.72 -5.27 -8.57
N GLN A 46 19.00 -5.59 -8.44
CA GLN A 46 20.08 -4.70 -8.87
C GLN A 46 20.06 -4.48 -10.40
N ALA A 47 19.86 -5.57 -11.17
CA ALA A 47 19.71 -5.48 -12.62
C ALA A 47 18.50 -4.66 -13.04
N LEU A 48 17.37 -4.78 -12.33
CA LEU A 48 16.15 -3.98 -12.58
C LEU A 48 16.40 -2.48 -12.38
N LYS A 49 17.18 -2.10 -11.37
CA LYS A 49 17.56 -0.69 -11.11
C LYS A 49 18.44 -0.15 -12.22
N ALA A 50 19.38 -0.95 -12.71
CA ALA A 50 20.30 -0.55 -13.79
C ALA A 50 19.62 -0.48 -15.16
N HIS A 51 18.60 -1.32 -15.40
CA HIS A 51 17.92 -1.48 -16.69
C HIS A 51 16.40 -1.26 -16.56
N PRO A 52 15.92 -0.03 -16.36
CA PRO A 52 14.52 0.25 -16.02
C PRO A 52 13.51 -0.02 -17.15
N LYS A 53 13.93 -0.22 -18.40
CA LYS A 53 13.03 -0.39 -19.55
C LYS A 53 13.07 -1.77 -20.20
N GLY A 54 13.84 -2.71 -19.68
CA GLY A 54 14.07 -4.01 -20.27
C GLY A 54 12.90 -5.00 -20.05
N MET A 55 12.93 -6.13 -20.80
CA MET A 55 12.10 -7.30 -20.55
C MET A 55 12.64 -8.06 -19.32
N LEU A 56 11.77 -8.69 -18.54
CA LEU A 56 12.15 -9.59 -17.45
C LEU A 56 11.71 -11.02 -17.79
N ILE A 57 12.65 -11.96 -17.72
CA ILE A 57 12.38 -13.39 -17.69
C ILE A 57 12.74 -13.85 -16.29
N ILE A 58 11.77 -14.37 -15.54
CA ILE A 58 11.96 -14.79 -14.16
C ILE A 58 11.50 -16.24 -13.97
N ASP A 59 12.31 -17.03 -13.30
CA ASP A 59 12.07 -18.45 -13.07
C ASP A 59 11.52 -18.67 -11.65
N TRP A 60 10.40 -19.36 -11.54
CA TRP A 60 9.79 -19.71 -10.25
C TRP A 60 10.71 -20.53 -9.34
N GLN A 61 11.72 -21.20 -9.92
CA GLN A 61 12.69 -22.01 -9.14
C GLN A 61 13.61 -21.21 -8.23
N ILE A 62 13.68 -19.88 -8.35
CA ILE A 62 14.40 -19.06 -7.35
C ILE A 62 13.65 -19.01 -6.00
N GLY A 63 12.43 -19.54 -5.95
CA GLY A 63 11.57 -19.59 -4.77
C GLY A 63 10.39 -18.60 -4.84
N ALA A 64 9.22 -19.00 -4.39
CA ALA A 64 7.99 -18.19 -4.48
C ALA A 64 8.14 -16.81 -3.83
N ALA A 65 8.66 -16.75 -2.60
CA ALA A 65 8.90 -15.47 -1.89
C ALA A 65 9.88 -14.57 -2.66
N ALA A 66 10.93 -15.14 -3.24
CA ALA A 66 11.93 -14.41 -4.03
C ALA A 66 11.32 -13.84 -5.32
N VAL A 67 10.49 -14.62 -6.02
CA VAL A 67 9.76 -14.16 -7.21
C VAL A 67 8.82 -13.00 -6.84
N VAL A 68 8.03 -13.14 -5.78
CA VAL A 68 7.11 -12.11 -5.30
C VAL A 68 7.87 -10.83 -4.95
N MET A 69 9.00 -10.94 -4.26
CA MET A 69 9.86 -9.80 -3.91
C MET A 69 10.36 -9.05 -5.16
N VAL A 70 10.85 -9.77 -6.17
CA VAL A 70 11.31 -9.19 -7.45
C VAL A 70 10.17 -8.51 -8.19
N LEU A 71 9.02 -9.17 -8.30
CA LEU A 71 7.85 -8.64 -9.01
C LEU A 71 7.26 -7.42 -8.30
N SER A 72 7.17 -7.44 -6.97
CA SER A 72 6.76 -6.29 -6.15
C SER A 72 7.70 -5.10 -6.34
N HIS A 73 9.03 -5.35 -6.26
CA HIS A 73 10.03 -4.31 -6.52
C HIS A 73 9.89 -3.73 -7.93
N ASN A 74 9.67 -4.58 -8.93
CA ASN A 74 9.46 -4.13 -10.31
C ASN A 74 8.23 -3.24 -10.44
N CYS A 75 7.13 -3.56 -9.79
CA CYS A 75 5.91 -2.74 -9.83
C CYS A 75 6.11 -1.39 -9.15
N LYS A 76 6.83 -1.35 -8.01
CA LYS A 76 7.09 -0.11 -7.24
C LYS A 76 8.11 0.81 -7.92
N ALA A 77 9.18 0.24 -8.46
CA ALA A 77 10.28 1.00 -9.05
C ALA A 77 10.01 1.48 -10.48
N HIS A 78 8.95 1.00 -11.12
CA HIS A 78 8.77 1.22 -12.55
C HIS A 78 8.16 2.58 -12.87
N THR A 79 8.94 3.42 -13.56
CA THR A 79 8.59 4.82 -13.91
C THR A 79 8.05 4.99 -15.35
N GLY A 80 7.73 3.89 -16.03
CA GLY A 80 7.32 3.89 -17.44
C GLY A 80 6.25 2.84 -17.77
N PRO A 81 5.99 2.58 -19.06
CA PRO A 81 5.11 1.49 -19.46
C PRO A 81 5.64 0.17 -18.88
N LEU A 82 4.74 -0.72 -18.43
CA LEU A 82 5.16 -1.98 -17.81
C LEU A 82 6.04 -2.76 -18.79
N ARG A 83 7.18 -3.21 -18.26
CA ARG A 83 8.04 -4.12 -19.01
C ARG A 83 7.33 -5.46 -19.25
N PRO A 84 7.53 -6.11 -20.39
CA PRO A 84 7.08 -7.48 -20.59
C PRO A 84 7.75 -8.43 -19.58
N ILE A 85 6.96 -9.27 -18.91
CA ILE A 85 7.45 -10.25 -17.93
C ILE A 85 7.07 -11.65 -18.39
N LEU A 86 8.05 -12.53 -18.53
CA LEU A 86 7.88 -13.95 -18.72
C LEU A 86 8.17 -14.68 -17.42
N LEU A 87 7.17 -15.29 -16.82
CA LEU A 87 7.33 -16.15 -15.65
C LEU A 87 7.48 -17.60 -16.12
N VAL A 88 8.60 -18.21 -15.79
CA VAL A 88 8.91 -19.61 -16.12
C VAL A 88 8.63 -20.48 -14.90
N ALA A 89 7.84 -21.55 -15.08
CA ALA A 89 7.52 -22.50 -14.02
C ALA A 89 7.37 -23.90 -14.58
N LYS A 90 7.77 -24.93 -13.84
CA LYS A 90 7.63 -26.35 -14.28
C LYS A 90 6.16 -26.77 -14.35
N GLU A 91 5.38 -26.34 -13.38
CA GLU A 91 3.95 -26.63 -13.25
C GLU A 91 3.19 -25.34 -12.97
N VAL A 92 2.00 -25.20 -13.49
CA VAL A 92 1.15 -24.01 -13.27
C VAL A 92 0.21 -24.32 -12.10
N THR A 93 0.52 -23.75 -10.96
CA THR A 93 -0.33 -23.80 -9.75
C THR A 93 -1.21 -22.57 -9.65
N LEU A 94 -2.24 -22.64 -8.80
CA LEU A 94 -3.11 -21.49 -8.54
C LEU A 94 -2.31 -20.30 -7.97
N GLU A 95 -1.31 -20.55 -7.13
CA GLU A 95 -0.39 -19.54 -6.59
C GLU A 95 0.35 -18.81 -7.71
N ILE A 96 0.91 -19.54 -8.67
CA ILE A 96 1.63 -18.95 -9.81
C ILE A 96 0.70 -18.09 -10.67
N VAL A 97 -0.51 -18.59 -10.97
CA VAL A 97 -1.50 -17.84 -11.78
C VAL A 97 -1.92 -16.57 -11.05
N SER A 98 -2.19 -16.66 -9.76
CA SER A 98 -2.61 -15.52 -8.94
C SER A 98 -1.51 -14.49 -8.81
N THR A 99 -0.27 -14.91 -8.56
CA THR A 99 0.91 -14.03 -8.52
C THR A 99 1.14 -13.36 -9.88
N ALA A 100 1.04 -14.11 -10.96
CA ALA A 100 1.18 -13.56 -12.30
C ALA A 100 0.13 -12.49 -12.61
N ALA A 101 -1.12 -12.72 -12.20
CA ALA A 101 -2.21 -11.77 -12.38
C ALA A 101 -2.01 -10.51 -11.50
N GLU A 102 -1.57 -10.68 -10.25
CA GLU A 102 -1.33 -9.58 -9.31
C GLU A 102 -0.25 -8.61 -9.81
N TYR A 103 0.86 -9.15 -10.29
CA TYR A 103 2.01 -8.35 -10.74
C TYR A 103 2.04 -8.11 -12.26
N ALA A 104 0.91 -8.30 -12.93
CA ALA A 104 0.76 -8.05 -14.38
C ALA A 104 1.83 -8.76 -15.23
N VAL A 105 2.16 -10.00 -14.88
CA VAL A 105 3.02 -10.86 -15.70
C VAL A 105 2.40 -11.05 -17.07
N SER A 106 3.17 -10.82 -18.13
CA SER A 106 2.67 -10.83 -19.49
C SER A 106 2.34 -12.25 -19.95
N GLN A 107 3.17 -13.22 -19.58
CA GLN A 107 2.97 -14.62 -19.96
C GLN A 107 3.58 -15.57 -18.92
N ILE A 108 2.95 -16.73 -18.74
CA ILE A 108 3.51 -17.87 -17.99
C ILE A 108 4.00 -18.91 -19.00
N PHE A 109 5.18 -19.46 -18.75
CA PHE A 109 5.78 -20.53 -19.53
C PHE A 109 5.94 -21.77 -18.65
N SER A 110 5.29 -22.87 -19.03
CA SER A 110 5.30 -24.14 -18.29
C SER A 110 5.64 -25.36 -19.15
N GLU A 111 6.14 -25.12 -20.36
CA GLU A 111 6.56 -26.20 -21.23
C GLU A 111 7.96 -26.69 -20.89
N VAL A 112 8.33 -27.86 -21.42
CA VAL A 112 9.71 -28.35 -21.29
C VAL A 112 10.68 -27.33 -21.90
N ILE A 113 11.72 -26.99 -21.14
CA ILE A 113 12.71 -25.99 -21.54
C ILE A 113 13.57 -26.57 -22.65
N THR A 114 13.30 -26.11 -23.88
CA THR A 114 14.09 -26.42 -25.08
C THR A 114 14.37 -25.13 -25.83
N LYS A 115 15.42 -25.15 -26.67
CA LYS A 115 15.71 -24.00 -27.54
C LYS A 115 14.49 -23.56 -28.37
N LYS A 116 13.71 -24.52 -28.89
CA LYS A 116 12.52 -24.25 -29.70
C LYS A 116 11.38 -23.66 -28.90
N SER A 117 11.06 -24.23 -27.71
CA SER A 117 9.93 -23.76 -26.89
C SER A 117 10.17 -22.35 -26.36
N ILE A 118 11.37 -22.06 -25.85
CA ILE A 118 11.76 -20.72 -25.42
C ILE A 118 11.76 -19.72 -26.58
N SER A 119 12.32 -20.09 -27.74
CA SER A 119 12.33 -19.22 -28.92
C SER A 119 10.93 -18.84 -29.38
N ASN A 120 10.01 -19.79 -29.42
CA ASN A 120 8.63 -19.54 -29.80
C ASN A 120 7.94 -18.60 -28.80
N ARG A 121 8.13 -18.81 -27.52
CA ARG A 121 7.50 -17.98 -26.47
C ARG A 121 8.04 -16.56 -26.51
N LEU A 122 9.33 -16.37 -26.59
CA LEU A 122 9.96 -15.05 -26.68
C LEU A 122 9.58 -14.32 -27.98
N SER A 123 9.46 -15.06 -29.11
CA SER A 123 8.95 -14.48 -30.36
C SER A 123 7.55 -13.90 -30.18
N ASN A 124 6.64 -14.66 -29.56
CA ASN A 124 5.29 -14.20 -29.30
C ASN A 124 5.27 -12.98 -28.37
N MET A 125 6.08 -12.95 -27.33
CA MET A 125 6.15 -11.79 -26.43
C MET A 125 6.66 -10.52 -27.11
N LEU A 126 7.65 -10.64 -28.00
CA LEU A 126 8.18 -9.50 -28.73
C LEU A 126 7.19 -8.96 -29.77
N LEU A 127 6.21 -9.79 -30.21
CA LEU A 127 5.18 -9.43 -31.18
C LEU A 127 3.87 -8.92 -30.55
N THR A 128 3.55 -9.30 -29.32
CA THR A 128 2.25 -9.02 -28.68
C THR A 128 2.31 -8.05 -27.54
N GLU A 129 2.51 -6.77 -27.81
CA GLU A 129 2.08 -5.72 -26.87
C GLU A 129 0.63 -5.34 -27.13
N THR A 130 -0.31 -5.99 -26.43
CA THR A 130 -1.76 -5.82 -26.65
C THR A 130 -2.45 -4.82 -25.72
N VAL A 131 -1.70 -3.95 -25.05
CA VAL A 131 -2.32 -2.85 -24.28
C VAL A 131 -2.62 -1.70 -25.23
N PRO A 132 -3.88 -1.19 -25.29
CA PRO A 132 -4.20 -0.03 -26.11
C PRO A 132 -3.28 1.16 -25.84
N ASP A 133 -2.86 1.86 -26.92
CA ASP A 133 -1.90 2.97 -26.77
C ASP A 133 -2.44 4.11 -25.89
N GLU A 134 -3.77 4.31 -25.90
CA GLU A 134 -4.43 5.26 -24.98
C GLU A 134 -4.17 4.92 -23.52
N ILE A 135 -4.24 3.65 -23.14
CA ILE A 135 -3.95 3.19 -21.78
C ILE A 135 -2.45 3.34 -21.46
N LYS A 136 -1.56 3.00 -22.43
CA LYS A 136 -0.11 3.17 -22.23
C LYS A 136 0.25 4.63 -21.98
N GLN A 137 -0.29 5.55 -22.76
CA GLN A 137 -0.07 6.98 -22.60
C GLN A 137 -0.62 7.47 -21.25
N ALA A 138 -1.85 7.10 -20.90
CA ALA A 138 -2.46 7.49 -19.63
C ALA A 138 -1.64 7.01 -18.43
N LEU A 139 -1.20 5.74 -18.42
CA LEU A 139 -0.34 5.22 -17.35
C LEU A 139 1.03 5.91 -17.29
N GLY A 140 1.58 6.32 -18.43
CA GLY A 140 2.80 7.12 -18.50
C GLY A 140 2.61 8.52 -17.88
N GLU A 141 1.48 9.19 -18.14
CA GLU A 141 1.16 10.48 -17.53
C GLU A 141 0.86 10.36 -16.02
N VAL A 142 0.15 9.30 -15.61
CA VAL A 142 -0.06 8.97 -14.18
C VAL A 142 1.26 8.81 -13.45
N GLN A 143 2.22 8.13 -14.07
CA GLN A 143 3.54 7.96 -13.48
C GLN A 143 4.32 9.28 -13.37
N LYS A 144 4.21 10.15 -14.36
CA LYS A 144 4.79 11.52 -14.25
C LYS A 144 4.14 12.30 -13.12
N ALA A 145 2.83 12.16 -12.92
CA ALA A 145 2.11 12.79 -11.81
C ALA A 145 2.59 12.24 -10.46
N ARG A 146 2.80 10.92 -10.33
CA ARG A 146 3.38 10.31 -9.11
C ARG A 146 4.77 10.85 -8.79
N LEU A 147 5.65 10.96 -9.80
CA LEU A 147 7.00 11.53 -9.62
C LEU A 147 6.96 13.00 -9.22
N ALA A 148 5.95 13.74 -9.67
CA ALA A 148 5.72 15.13 -9.29
C ALA A 148 4.99 15.28 -7.93
N ASN A 149 4.69 14.17 -7.23
CA ASN A 149 3.88 14.11 -6.01
C ASN A 149 2.51 14.78 -6.18
N ASP A 150 1.87 14.57 -7.34
CA ASP A 150 0.55 15.12 -7.69
C ASP A 150 -0.45 13.98 -7.96
N PRO A 151 -0.95 13.30 -6.90
CA PRO A 151 -1.89 12.20 -7.06
C PRO A 151 -3.23 12.67 -7.65
N ALA A 152 -3.64 13.91 -7.42
CA ALA A 152 -4.88 14.47 -7.96
C ALA A 152 -4.86 14.53 -9.48
N LYS A 153 -3.75 14.97 -10.09
CA LYS A 153 -3.57 14.94 -11.54
C LYS A 153 -3.63 13.53 -12.09
N GLY A 154 -2.97 12.57 -11.44
CA GLY A 154 -2.99 11.16 -11.83
C GLY A 154 -4.41 10.58 -11.79
N THR A 155 -5.15 10.85 -10.74
CA THR A 155 -6.55 10.42 -10.57
C THR A 155 -7.46 10.99 -11.65
N LYS A 156 -7.36 12.29 -11.97
CA LYS A 156 -8.14 12.92 -13.06
C LYS A 156 -7.95 12.22 -14.42
N ILE A 157 -6.73 11.79 -14.73
CA ILE A 157 -6.43 11.07 -15.98
C ILE A 157 -7.15 9.73 -16.00
N LEU A 158 -7.09 8.98 -14.89
CA LEU A 158 -7.69 7.65 -14.80
C LEU A 158 -9.21 7.69 -14.78
N ILE A 159 -9.83 8.63 -14.05
CA ILE A 159 -11.29 8.81 -14.02
C ILE A 159 -11.85 9.07 -15.42
N LYS A 160 -11.18 9.86 -16.26
CA LYS A 160 -11.61 10.09 -17.65
C LYS A 160 -11.51 8.84 -18.54
N LEU A 161 -10.62 7.91 -18.19
CA LEU A 161 -10.37 6.70 -18.99
C LEU A 161 -11.24 5.51 -18.53
N LEU A 162 -11.58 5.45 -17.24
CA LEU A 162 -12.37 4.35 -16.65
C LEU A 162 -13.71 4.09 -17.36
N PRO A 163 -14.52 5.10 -17.76
CA PRO A 163 -15.78 4.87 -18.47
C PRO A 163 -15.59 4.17 -19.83
N LYS A 164 -14.47 4.41 -20.50
CA LYS A 164 -14.14 3.75 -21.77
C LYS A 164 -13.66 2.30 -21.57
N HIS A 165 -13.10 1.99 -20.39
CA HIS A 165 -12.53 0.68 -20.06
C HIS A 165 -13.02 0.18 -18.70
N PRO A 166 -14.33 0.03 -18.45
CA PRO A 166 -14.92 -0.21 -17.13
C PRO A 166 -14.52 -1.54 -16.51
N THR A 167 -14.11 -2.51 -17.30
CA THR A 167 -13.64 -3.83 -16.84
C THR A 167 -12.13 -3.91 -16.63
N ASN A 168 -11.39 -2.85 -16.94
CA ASN A 168 -9.94 -2.85 -16.80
C ASN A 168 -9.52 -2.73 -15.32
N MET A 169 -9.26 -3.87 -14.70
CA MET A 169 -8.89 -3.95 -13.27
C MET A 169 -7.62 -3.17 -12.95
N ARG A 170 -6.68 -3.07 -13.87
CA ARG A 170 -5.46 -2.31 -13.68
C ARG A 170 -5.73 -0.82 -13.49
N LEU A 171 -6.55 -0.22 -14.37
CA LEU A 171 -6.93 1.19 -14.25
C LEU A 171 -7.68 1.46 -12.95
N LYS A 172 -8.58 0.54 -12.54
CA LYS A 172 -9.28 0.63 -11.26
C LYS A 172 -8.31 0.61 -10.07
N CYS A 173 -7.36 -0.33 -10.06
CA CYS A 173 -6.36 -0.42 -8.99
C CYS A 173 -5.45 0.83 -8.93
N GLU A 174 -4.99 1.34 -10.08
CA GLU A 174 -4.18 2.56 -10.12
C GLU A 174 -4.94 3.77 -9.59
N ALA A 175 -6.23 3.92 -9.95
CA ALA A 175 -7.07 5.01 -9.47
C ALA A 175 -7.32 4.90 -7.96
N ALA A 176 -7.69 3.71 -7.47
CA ALA A 176 -7.92 3.47 -6.05
C ALA A 176 -6.67 3.72 -5.21
N GLU A 177 -5.48 3.36 -5.70
CA GLU A 177 -4.22 3.61 -5.00
C GLU A 177 -3.90 5.11 -4.87
N LEU A 178 -4.14 5.90 -5.94
CA LEU A 178 -3.98 7.35 -5.88
C LEU A 178 -5.00 8.01 -4.95
N MET A 179 -6.25 7.54 -4.96
CA MET A 179 -7.29 8.02 -4.03
C MET A 179 -6.94 7.72 -2.58
N LEU A 180 -6.38 6.54 -2.29
CA LEU A 180 -5.89 6.21 -0.95
C LEU A 180 -4.75 7.12 -0.49
N GLN A 181 -3.90 7.60 -1.41
CA GLN A 181 -2.86 8.61 -1.11
C GLN A 181 -3.47 9.98 -0.77
N MET A 182 -4.64 10.31 -1.33
CA MET A 182 -5.38 11.54 -1.04
C MET A 182 -6.34 11.40 0.15
N ASP A 183 -6.29 10.28 0.87
CA ASP A 183 -7.21 9.94 1.97
C ASP A 183 -8.69 9.77 1.56
N GLU A 184 -8.95 9.52 0.28
CA GLU A 184 -10.27 9.32 -0.32
C GLU A 184 -10.66 7.83 -0.33
N ALA A 185 -10.69 7.19 0.84
CA ALA A 185 -10.91 5.75 0.94
C ALA A 185 -12.30 5.29 0.47
N GLU A 186 -13.34 6.10 0.65
CA GLU A 186 -14.71 5.82 0.19
C GLU A 186 -14.79 5.81 -1.34
N ASN A 187 -14.19 6.81 -1.99
CA ASN A 187 -14.13 6.88 -3.45
C ASN A 187 -13.32 5.71 -4.03
N ALA A 188 -12.18 5.37 -3.41
CA ALA A 188 -11.38 4.22 -3.79
C ALA A 188 -12.17 2.91 -3.68
N MET A 189 -12.92 2.71 -2.59
CA MET A 189 -13.77 1.55 -2.38
C MET A 189 -14.87 1.44 -3.44
N THR A 190 -15.48 2.57 -3.83
CA THR A 190 -16.50 2.63 -4.88
C THR A 190 -15.95 2.18 -6.24
N ILE A 191 -14.75 2.62 -6.63
CA ILE A 191 -14.08 2.19 -7.87
C ILE A 191 -13.76 0.68 -7.85
N LEU A 192 -13.43 0.14 -6.68
CA LEU A 192 -13.15 -1.28 -6.48
C LEU A 192 -14.41 -2.13 -6.27
N ALA A 193 -15.60 -1.55 -6.32
CA ALA A 193 -16.84 -2.30 -6.11
C ALA A 193 -16.92 -3.54 -7.02
N GLY A 194 -17.29 -4.68 -6.42
CA GLY A 194 -17.39 -5.96 -7.12
C GLY A 194 -16.07 -6.68 -7.41
N ILE A 195 -14.92 -6.14 -6.94
CA ILE A 195 -13.60 -6.76 -7.13
C ILE A 195 -13.52 -8.15 -6.48
N ASP A 196 -14.24 -8.36 -5.39
CA ASP A 196 -14.36 -9.61 -4.65
C ASP A 196 -15.06 -10.74 -5.45
N LYS A 197 -15.84 -10.36 -6.47
CA LYS A 197 -16.59 -11.27 -7.35
C LYS A 197 -15.85 -11.66 -8.61
N VAL A 198 -14.72 -11.02 -8.90
CA VAL A 198 -13.91 -11.28 -10.10
C VAL A 198 -13.25 -12.66 -10.02
N LYS A 199 -13.28 -13.41 -11.11
CA LYS A 199 -12.63 -14.72 -11.21
C LYS A 199 -11.72 -14.76 -12.46
N PRO A 200 -10.43 -15.15 -12.31
CA PRO A 200 -9.71 -15.39 -11.05
C PRO A 200 -9.65 -14.13 -10.18
N PRO A 201 -9.47 -14.26 -8.87
CA PRO A 201 -9.47 -13.11 -7.97
C PRO A 201 -8.35 -12.12 -8.32
N ASN A 202 -8.67 -10.83 -8.34
CA ASN A 202 -7.68 -9.78 -8.51
C ASN A 202 -7.05 -9.44 -7.16
N LEU A 203 -5.88 -10.01 -6.86
CA LEU A 203 -5.25 -9.89 -5.54
C LEU A 203 -4.86 -8.47 -5.20
N ARG A 204 -4.35 -7.68 -6.17
CA ARG A 204 -4.03 -6.27 -5.96
C ARG A 204 -5.29 -5.47 -5.60
N GLY A 205 -6.39 -5.73 -6.30
CA GLY A 205 -7.67 -5.07 -6.00
C GLY A 205 -8.22 -5.45 -4.63
N LEU A 206 -8.14 -6.73 -4.26
CA LEU A 206 -8.51 -7.17 -2.90
C LEU A 206 -7.62 -6.53 -1.83
N HIS A 207 -6.31 -6.43 -2.07
CA HIS A 207 -5.39 -5.77 -1.15
C HIS A 207 -5.76 -4.28 -0.98
N LEU A 208 -6.00 -3.55 -2.07
CA LEU A 208 -6.43 -2.16 -2.02
C LEU A 208 -7.80 -1.98 -1.33
N LEU A 209 -8.75 -2.90 -1.58
CA LEU A 209 -10.04 -2.90 -0.87
C LEU A 209 -9.83 -3.10 0.64
N GLY A 210 -8.97 -4.02 1.04
CA GLY A 210 -8.58 -4.20 2.44
C GLY A 210 -8.03 -2.92 3.06
N ARG A 211 -7.15 -2.20 2.35
CA ARG A 211 -6.61 -0.91 2.78
C ARG A 211 -7.69 0.18 2.89
N CYS A 212 -8.64 0.23 1.96
CA CYS A 212 -9.80 1.13 2.06
C CYS A 212 -10.60 0.86 3.35
N LEU A 213 -10.91 -0.42 3.61
CA LEU A 213 -11.64 -0.85 4.81
C LEU A 213 -10.89 -0.49 6.11
N MET A 214 -9.56 -0.65 6.12
CA MET A 214 -8.70 -0.22 7.24
C MET A 214 -8.82 1.29 7.50
N LYS A 215 -8.71 2.11 6.45
CA LYS A 215 -8.84 3.57 6.53
C LYS A 215 -10.21 4.00 7.06
N LEU A 216 -11.27 3.27 6.70
CA LEU A 216 -12.65 3.50 7.17
C LEU A 216 -12.93 2.91 8.56
N GLY A 217 -11.93 2.30 9.23
CA GLY A 217 -12.08 1.69 10.55
C GLY A 217 -12.85 0.36 10.55
N ARG A 218 -13.14 -0.22 9.37
CA ARG A 218 -13.83 -1.51 9.20
C ARG A 218 -12.82 -2.66 9.26
N PHE A 219 -12.17 -2.80 10.44
CA PHE A 219 -10.99 -3.66 10.59
C PHE A 219 -11.28 -5.16 10.37
N ASP A 220 -12.40 -5.69 10.88
CA ASP A 220 -12.74 -7.11 10.69
C ASP A 220 -12.95 -7.47 9.22
N GLU A 221 -13.63 -6.60 8.47
CA GLU A 221 -13.83 -6.78 7.04
C GLU A 221 -12.52 -6.61 6.26
N GLY A 222 -11.70 -5.64 6.66
CA GLY A 222 -10.37 -5.41 6.10
C GLY A 222 -9.48 -6.64 6.27
N LEU A 223 -9.42 -7.21 7.48
CA LEU A 223 -8.67 -8.42 7.76
C LEU A 223 -9.12 -9.58 6.87
N LYS A 224 -10.44 -9.85 6.84
CA LYS A 224 -11.00 -10.93 6.02
C LYS A 224 -10.64 -10.78 4.54
N THR A 225 -10.68 -9.55 4.02
CA THR A 225 -10.37 -9.26 2.61
C THR A 225 -8.88 -9.47 2.31
N LEU A 226 -7.99 -9.03 3.22
CA LEU A 226 -6.54 -9.22 3.09
C LEU A 226 -6.16 -10.71 3.22
N GLU A 227 -6.75 -11.43 4.17
CA GLU A 227 -6.54 -12.87 4.33
C GLU A 227 -7.03 -13.65 3.10
N GLN A 228 -8.17 -13.28 2.51
CA GLN A 228 -8.66 -13.87 1.27
C GLN A 228 -7.64 -13.73 0.14
N ALA A 229 -7.00 -12.58 -0.02
CA ALA A 229 -5.94 -12.40 -1.00
C ALA A 229 -4.69 -13.23 -0.65
N SER A 230 -4.37 -13.38 0.63
CA SER A 230 -3.21 -14.16 1.11
C SER A 230 -3.36 -15.67 0.92
N LEU A 231 -4.59 -16.19 0.77
CA LEU A 231 -4.78 -17.61 0.40
C LEU A 231 -4.19 -17.96 -0.97
N PHE A 232 -4.10 -16.98 -1.87
CA PHE A 232 -3.58 -17.18 -3.23
C PHE A 232 -2.13 -16.75 -3.39
N ASN A 233 -1.66 -15.79 -2.60
CA ASN A 233 -0.28 -15.34 -2.56
C ASN A 233 0.10 -15.01 -1.10
N PRO A 234 0.64 -15.99 -0.34
CA PRO A 234 0.98 -15.81 1.07
C PRO A 234 2.28 -15.02 1.30
N HIS A 235 3.05 -14.73 0.24
CA HIS A 235 4.38 -14.14 0.33
C HIS A 235 4.42 -12.63 0.05
N ASP A 236 3.27 -11.99 -0.22
CA ASP A 236 3.21 -10.55 -0.44
C ASP A 236 3.51 -9.80 0.86
N VAL A 237 4.69 -9.17 0.91
CA VAL A 237 5.22 -8.52 2.12
C VAL A 237 4.37 -7.34 2.55
N ASP A 238 3.91 -6.52 1.61
CA ASP A 238 3.08 -5.35 1.92
C ASP A 238 1.75 -5.77 2.52
N ARG A 239 1.14 -6.81 1.98
CA ARG A 239 -0.11 -7.37 2.51
C ARG A 239 0.08 -7.98 3.90
N LEU A 240 1.20 -8.67 4.15
CA LEU A 240 1.53 -9.17 5.48
C LEU A 240 1.69 -8.03 6.48
N VAL A 241 2.30 -6.91 6.09
CA VAL A 241 2.40 -5.71 6.92
C VAL A 241 1.02 -5.13 7.21
N ASP A 242 0.18 -4.96 6.19
CA ASP A 242 -1.18 -4.44 6.36
C ASP A 242 -2.04 -5.35 7.25
N ILE A 243 -1.94 -6.69 7.13
CA ILE A 243 -2.58 -7.66 8.03
C ILE A 243 -2.11 -7.42 9.47
N GLY A 244 -0.80 -7.28 9.69
CA GLY A 244 -0.25 -6.97 11.01
C GLY A 244 -0.83 -5.67 11.59
N GLN A 245 -0.94 -4.62 10.81
CA GLN A 245 -1.53 -3.34 11.24
C GLN A 245 -3.03 -3.46 11.59
N VAL A 246 -3.79 -4.21 10.81
CA VAL A 246 -5.21 -4.50 11.13
C VAL A 246 -5.32 -5.26 12.46
N LEU A 247 -4.50 -6.30 12.64
CA LEU A 247 -4.49 -7.11 13.85
C LEU A 247 -4.14 -6.30 15.09
N LEU A 248 -3.22 -5.32 14.99
CA LEU A 248 -2.95 -4.38 16.08
C LEU A 248 -4.18 -3.52 16.43
N ASN A 249 -4.93 -3.07 15.42
CA ASN A 249 -6.17 -2.31 15.62
C ASN A 249 -7.28 -3.15 16.27
N LEU A 250 -7.28 -4.47 16.05
CA LEU A 250 -8.18 -5.44 16.66
C LEU A 250 -7.69 -5.97 18.02
N ASP A 251 -6.60 -5.44 18.57
CA ASP A 251 -5.95 -5.87 19.83
C ASP A 251 -5.40 -7.32 19.79
N ARG A 252 -5.15 -7.85 18.59
CA ARG A 252 -4.62 -9.21 18.35
C ARG A 252 -3.10 -9.16 18.19
N VAL A 253 -2.40 -8.64 19.24
CA VAL A 253 -0.96 -8.28 19.17
C VAL A 253 -0.07 -9.46 18.80
N LYS A 254 -0.31 -10.66 19.35
CA LYS A 254 0.51 -11.85 19.05
C LYS A 254 0.40 -12.29 17.59
N GLU A 255 -0.80 -12.20 17.02
CA GLU A 255 -1.03 -12.55 15.62
C GLU A 255 -0.43 -11.48 14.69
N ALA A 256 -0.49 -10.21 15.10
CA ALA A 256 0.19 -9.13 14.40
C ALA A 256 1.71 -9.35 14.35
N GLU A 257 2.33 -9.71 15.50
CA GLU A 257 3.77 -10.03 15.56
C GLU A 257 4.13 -11.20 14.64
N ALA A 258 3.29 -12.23 14.58
CA ALA A 258 3.50 -13.36 13.67
C ALA A 258 3.44 -12.93 12.19
N SER A 259 2.52 -12.01 11.84
CA SER A 259 2.42 -11.48 10.48
C SER A 259 3.64 -10.64 10.10
N PHE A 260 4.11 -9.75 10.99
CA PHE A 260 5.34 -8.98 10.75
C PHE A 260 6.58 -9.87 10.67
N ASN A 261 6.67 -10.94 11.47
CA ASN A 261 7.77 -11.90 11.38
C ASN A 261 7.80 -12.58 10.01
N LYS A 262 6.64 -13.05 9.49
CA LYS A 262 6.56 -13.61 8.12
C LYS A 262 7.00 -12.60 7.05
N ALA A 263 6.62 -11.33 7.20
CA ALA A 263 7.07 -10.27 6.30
C ALA A 263 8.60 -10.11 6.33
N LEU A 264 9.21 -10.15 7.54
CA LEU A 264 10.65 -10.05 7.73
C LEU A 264 11.43 -11.30 7.32
N GLU A 265 10.82 -12.48 7.36
CA GLU A 265 11.39 -13.71 6.79
C GLU A 265 11.55 -13.58 5.27
N SER A 266 10.56 -12.98 4.60
CA SER A 266 10.59 -12.77 3.15
C SER A 266 11.43 -11.56 2.75
N ALA A 267 11.46 -10.50 3.56
CA ALA A 267 12.19 -9.26 3.33
C ALA A 267 12.77 -8.74 4.66
N PRO A 268 14.00 -9.18 5.05
CA PRO A 268 14.59 -8.82 6.35
C PRO A 268 14.76 -7.33 6.60
N ASP A 269 14.88 -6.54 5.53
CA ASP A 269 15.06 -5.10 5.60
C ASP A 269 13.77 -4.29 5.43
N GLN A 270 12.60 -4.97 5.46
CA GLN A 270 11.32 -4.28 5.33
C GLN A 270 11.07 -3.34 6.51
N HIS A 271 11.12 -2.04 6.20
CA HIS A 271 11.04 -0.96 7.17
C HIS A 271 9.74 -1.00 8.00
N ASP A 272 8.58 -1.04 7.31
CA ASP A 272 7.27 -1.01 7.96
C ASP A 272 7.01 -2.25 8.83
N ALA A 273 7.55 -3.42 8.45
CA ALA A 273 7.46 -4.63 9.26
C ALA A 273 8.28 -4.52 10.55
N ARG A 274 9.47 -3.90 10.49
CA ARG A 274 10.28 -3.61 11.70
C ARG A 274 9.56 -2.63 12.63
N LEU A 275 8.98 -1.56 12.07
CA LEU A 275 8.18 -0.61 12.85
C LEU A 275 6.94 -1.29 13.47
N GLY A 276 6.25 -2.13 12.71
CA GLY A 276 5.11 -2.91 13.20
C GLY A 276 5.47 -3.87 14.33
N LYS A 277 6.61 -4.55 14.22
CA LYS A 277 7.12 -5.40 15.30
C LYS A 277 7.48 -4.59 16.55
N ALA A 278 8.06 -3.40 16.39
CA ALA A 278 8.31 -2.49 17.51
C ALA A 278 7.01 -2.02 18.16
N GLN A 279 5.94 -1.79 17.39
CA GLN A 279 4.61 -1.49 17.94
C GLN A 279 4.08 -2.65 18.79
N CYS A 280 4.25 -3.92 18.36
CA CYS A 280 3.88 -5.08 19.17
C CYS A 280 4.62 -5.05 20.52
N LYS A 281 5.95 -4.78 20.52
CA LYS A 281 6.74 -4.67 21.73
C LYS A 281 6.28 -3.53 22.65
N LEU A 282 5.93 -2.37 22.09
CA LEU A 282 5.38 -1.25 22.85
C LEU A 282 4.02 -1.59 23.50
N LEU A 283 3.16 -2.31 22.79
CA LEU A 283 1.86 -2.74 23.32
C LEU A 283 2.00 -3.78 24.43
N ASP A 284 3.05 -4.59 24.38
CA ASP A 284 3.45 -5.51 25.45
C ASP A 284 4.27 -4.85 26.58
N ASN A 285 4.39 -3.50 26.57
CA ASN A 285 5.14 -2.70 27.52
C ASN A 285 6.67 -2.98 27.53
N GLN A 286 7.21 -3.51 26.46
CA GLN A 286 8.64 -3.82 26.25
C GLN A 286 9.33 -2.66 25.49
N VAL A 287 9.40 -1.49 26.15
CA VAL A 287 9.88 -0.24 25.50
C VAL A 287 11.31 -0.38 24.99
N ASN A 288 12.21 -0.97 25.78
CA ASN A 288 13.63 -1.12 25.39
C ASN A 288 13.79 -2.02 24.17
N ASP A 289 13.08 -3.16 24.12
CA ASP A 289 13.12 -4.09 22.99
C ASP A 289 12.60 -3.42 21.72
N ALA A 290 11.54 -2.60 21.86
CA ALA A 290 11.01 -1.80 20.74
C ALA A 290 12.05 -0.80 20.21
N LEU A 291 12.74 -0.11 21.08
CA LEU A 291 13.78 0.86 20.70
C LEU A 291 14.98 0.17 19.99
N ASP A 292 15.38 -1.00 20.48
CA ASP A 292 16.47 -1.76 19.88
C ASP A 292 16.11 -2.23 18.45
N LEU A 293 14.86 -2.62 18.21
CA LEU A 293 14.37 -3.03 16.87
C LEU A 293 14.43 -1.90 15.84
N VAL A 294 14.22 -0.65 16.26
CA VAL A 294 14.15 0.51 15.35
C VAL A 294 15.40 1.39 15.40
N LYS A 295 16.38 1.02 16.20
CA LYS A 295 17.65 1.75 16.31
C LYS A 295 18.38 1.81 14.97
N GLY A 296 18.66 3.03 14.52
CA GLY A 296 19.31 3.27 13.21
C GLY A 296 18.42 3.02 11.99
N VAL A 297 17.14 2.69 12.21
CA VAL A 297 16.14 2.43 11.16
C VAL A 297 15.07 3.53 11.15
N ALA A 298 14.50 3.86 12.32
CA ALA A 298 13.46 4.86 12.44
C ALA A 298 14.02 6.27 12.71
N SER A 299 13.42 7.25 12.05
CA SER A 299 13.59 8.67 12.37
C SER A 299 12.86 9.04 13.67
N ASP A 300 13.20 10.19 14.27
CA ASP A 300 12.48 10.73 15.44
C ASP A 300 10.98 10.89 15.17
N THR A 301 10.60 11.26 13.93
CA THR A 301 9.20 11.42 13.53
C THR A 301 8.47 10.08 13.53
N GLU A 302 9.07 9.04 12.98
CA GLU A 302 8.51 7.69 12.98
C GLU A 302 8.43 7.13 14.40
N MET A 303 9.45 7.36 15.23
CA MET A 303 9.41 7.04 16.65
C MET A 303 8.21 7.69 17.34
N ALA A 304 8.03 9.01 17.17
CA ALA A 304 6.88 9.72 17.72
C ALA A 304 5.56 9.12 17.21
N SER A 305 5.49 8.72 15.95
CA SER A 305 4.31 8.11 15.34
C SER A 305 3.97 6.76 15.94
N ILE A 306 4.92 5.82 16.06
CA ILE A 306 4.67 4.49 16.63
C ILE A 306 4.26 4.56 18.11
N PHE A 307 4.93 5.41 18.91
CA PHE A 307 4.54 5.62 20.31
C PHE A 307 3.11 6.19 20.42
N ASN A 308 2.79 7.22 19.62
CA ASN A 308 1.44 7.79 19.57
C ASN A 308 0.40 6.75 19.18
N THR A 309 0.65 5.98 18.14
CA THR A 309 -0.26 4.91 17.67
C THR A 309 -0.52 3.90 18.79
N CYS A 310 0.52 3.39 19.45
CA CYS A 310 0.38 2.42 20.52
C CYS A 310 -0.31 3.02 21.75
N ALA A 311 -0.04 4.28 22.08
CA ALA A 311 -0.72 4.98 23.19
C ALA A 311 -2.23 5.13 22.90
N VAL A 312 -2.60 5.54 21.68
CA VAL A 312 -4.00 5.67 21.26
C VAL A 312 -4.71 4.31 21.25
N LEU A 313 -4.06 3.25 20.77
CA LEU A 313 -4.59 1.87 20.82
C LEU A 313 -4.89 1.44 22.26
N ASN A 314 -3.93 1.65 23.18
CA ASN A 314 -4.13 1.34 24.60
C ASN A 314 -5.30 2.13 25.20
N ILE A 315 -5.42 3.42 24.92
CA ILE A 315 -6.53 4.27 25.39
C ILE A 315 -7.87 3.78 24.81
N ARG A 316 -7.94 3.42 23.53
CA ARG A 316 -9.12 2.89 22.88
C ARG A 316 -9.59 1.58 23.52
N HIS A 317 -8.66 0.70 23.87
CA HIS A 317 -8.92 -0.55 24.56
C HIS A 317 -9.01 -0.39 26.10
N LYS A 318 -9.23 0.85 26.60
CA LYS A 318 -9.42 1.20 28.02
C LYS A 318 -8.20 0.88 28.92
N ARG A 319 -7.05 0.64 28.34
CA ARG A 319 -5.76 0.50 29.04
C ARG A 319 -5.10 1.89 29.24
N HIS A 320 -5.81 2.79 29.91
CA HIS A 320 -5.43 4.19 30.02
C HIS A 320 -4.05 4.43 30.61
N SER A 321 -3.71 3.73 31.70
CA SER A 321 -2.40 3.85 32.34
C SER A 321 -1.26 3.45 31.39
N ALA A 322 -1.41 2.36 30.65
CA ALA A 322 -0.42 1.92 29.67
C ALA A 322 -0.26 2.96 28.55
N GLY A 323 -1.38 3.49 28.02
CA GLY A 323 -1.34 4.52 26.99
C GLY A 323 -0.62 5.79 27.44
N MET A 324 -0.92 6.29 28.65
CA MET A 324 -0.22 7.46 29.22
C MET A 324 1.26 7.16 29.51
N GLY A 325 1.58 5.95 29.96
CA GLY A 325 2.95 5.50 30.15
C GLY A 325 3.78 5.53 28.86
N LEU A 326 3.18 5.16 27.71
CA LEU A 326 3.83 5.25 26.42
C LEU A 326 4.08 6.70 25.99
N TYR A 327 3.16 7.63 26.22
CA TYR A 327 3.42 9.05 25.99
C TYR A 327 4.57 9.57 26.86
N ALA A 328 4.61 9.20 28.15
CA ALA A 328 5.69 9.58 29.04
C ALA A 328 7.04 9.01 28.60
N ALA A 329 7.07 7.76 28.10
CA ALA A 329 8.26 7.14 27.53
C ALA A 329 8.72 7.88 26.27
N ALA A 330 7.79 8.19 25.35
CA ALA A 330 8.08 8.93 24.13
C ALA A 330 8.69 10.30 24.39
N LEU A 331 8.15 11.05 25.37
CA LEU A 331 8.68 12.36 25.76
C LEU A 331 10.12 12.27 26.28
N LYS A 332 10.49 11.18 26.96
CA LYS A 332 11.89 10.94 27.43
C LYS A 332 12.79 10.61 26.25
N VAL A 333 12.36 9.71 25.36
CA VAL A 333 13.14 9.26 24.19
C VAL A 333 13.41 10.43 23.25
N LEU A 334 12.40 11.27 22.99
CA LEU A 334 12.45 12.40 22.07
C LEU A 334 12.79 13.73 22.74
N SER A 335 13.52 13.70 23.86
CA SER A 335 13.86 14.89 24.66
C SER A 335 14.60 15.99 23.88
N LYS A 336 15.27 15.63 22.78
CA LYS A 336 16.01 16.58 21.91
C LYS A 336 15.17 17.16 20.75
N SER A 337 13.90 16.79 20.64
CA SER A 337 13.02 17.21 19.54
C SER A 337 11.80 17.98 20.04
N PRO A 338 11.93 19.30 20.39
CA PRO A 338 10.85 20.08 21.02
C PRO A 338 9.54 20.10 20.24
N LYS A 339 9.61 20.16 18.92
CA LYS A 339 8.42 20.14 18.05
C LYS A 339 7.65 18.81 18.15
N LEU A 340 8.36 17.68 18.21
CA LEU A 340 7.73 16.37 18.39
C LEU A 340 7.18 16.21 19.80
N GLN A 341 7.88 16.72 20.80
CA GLN A 341 7.37 16.76 22.17
C GLN A 341 6.08 17.59 22.27
N ALA A 342 6.00 18.74 21.63
CA ALA A 342 4.79 19.55 21.57
C ALA A 342 3.60 18.75 20.99
N ARG A 343 3.81 18.03 19.88
CA ARG A 343 2.79 17.17 19.27
C ARG A 343 2.38 16.01 20.18
N LEU A 344 3.32 15.38 20.85
CA LEU A 344 3.03 14.30 21.82
C LEU A 344 2.25 14.82 23.03
N GLN A 345 2.61 15.99 23.58
CA GLN A 345 1.85 16.65 24.64
C GLN A 345 0.40 16.97 24.20
N PHE A 346 0.23 17.50 22.99
CA PHE A 346 -1.09 17.76 22.42
C PHE A 346 -1.92 16.47 22.33
N ASN A 347 -1.36 15.38 21.79
CA ASN A 347 -2.06 14.11 21.65
C ASN A 347 -2.36 13.46 23.01
N MET A 348 -1.44 13.55 23.98
CA MET A 348 -1.63 13.12 25.34
C MET A 348 -2.80 13.87 26.00
N GLY A 349 -2.88 15.19 25.79
CA GLY A 349 -3.99 16.02 26.26
C GLY A 349 -5.33 15.59 25.68
N HIS A 350 -5.38 15.23 24.40
CA HIS A 350 -6.58 14.62 23.81
C HIS A 350 -6.93 13.27 24.43
N GLY A 351 -5.93 12.47 24.77
CA GLY A 351 -6.12 11.23 25.52
C GLY A 351 -6.82 11.49 26.86
N TYR A 352 -6.34 12.46 27.64
CA TYR A 352 -6.96 12.85 28.91
C TYR A 352 -8.38 13.38 28.76
N ARG A 353 -8.65 14.20 27.70
CA ARG A 353 -10.03 14.64 27.40
C ARG A 353 -11.00 13.48 27.16
N ARG A 354 -10.56 12.44 26.45
CA ARG A 354 -11.38 11.22 26.23
C ARG A 354 -11.69 10.47 27.50
N MET A 355 -10.82 10.58 28.51
CA MET A 355 -11.00 10.01 29.85
C MET A 355 -11.84 10.93 30.78
N GLY A 356 -12.26 12.09 30.30
CA GLY A 356 -12.98 13.10 31.12
C GLY A 356 -12.07 13.89 32.07
N LYS A 357 -10.77 13.75 31.98
CA LYS A 357 -9.74 14.40 32.81
C LYS A 357 -9.34 15.75 32.20
N ASN A 358 -10.20 16.75 32.34
CA ASN A 358 -10.02 18.04 31.69
C ASN A 358 -8.85 18.86 32.28
N GLU A 359 -8.54 18.72 33.57
CA GLU A 359 -7.41 19.40 34.23
C GLU A 359 -6.07 18.88 33.66
N ASP A 360 -5.86 17.55 33.67
CA ASP A 360 -4.69 16.91 33.08
C ASP A 360 -4.54 17.27 31.59
N ALA A 361 -5.67 17.36 30.86
CA ALA A 361 -5.67 17.76 29.46
C ALA A 361 -5.20 19.20 29.25
N LEU A 362 -5.65 20.14 30.11
CA LEU A 362 -5.20 21.54 30.06
C LEU A 362 -3.69 21.66 30.35
N GLU A 363 -3.17 20.92 31.32
CA GLU A 363 -1.73 20.90 31.63
C GLU A 363 -0.93 20.44 30.41
N CYS A 364 -1.35 19.37 29.74
CA CYS A 364 -0.69 18.89 28.51
C CYS A 364 -0.75 19.91 27.39
N MET A 365 -1.91 20.57 27.16
CA MET A 365 -2.04 21.60 26.12
C MET A 365 -1.19 22.84 26.43
N GLN A 366 -1.06 23.22 27.69
CA GLN A 366 -0.17 24.30 28.12
C GLN A 366 1.30 23.92 27.91
N ALA A 367 1.71 22.70 28.29
CA ALA A 367 3.04 22.18 28.03
C ALA A 367 3.36 22.14 26.53
N CYS A 368 2.38 21.79 25.68
CA CYS A 368 2.50 21.88 24.23
C CYS A 368 2.83 23.32 23.80
N LEU A 369 2.11 24.33 24.29
CA LEU A 369 2.33 25.75 23.95
C LEU A 369 3.64 26.33 24.52
N GLN A 370 4.17 25.77 25.61
CA GLN A 370 5.50 26.12 26.10
C GLN A 370 6.60 25.66 25.15
N LEU A 371 6.42 24.49 24.53
CA LEU A 371 7.36 23.93 23.55
C LEU A 371 7.19 24.54 22.16
N ASP A 372 5.95 24.85 21.77
CA ASP A 372 5.61 25.51 20.50
C ASP A 372 4.48 26.53 20.70
N PRO A 373 4.82 27.81 20.94
CA PRO A 373 3.81 28.87 21.12
C PRO A 373 2.90 29.11 19.91
N SER A 374 3.32 28.65 18.73
CA SER A 374 2.56 28.80 17.48
C SER A 374 1.51 27.72 17.25
N PHE A 375 1.43 26.67 18.11
CA PHE A 375 0.57 25.51 17.94
C PHE A 375 -0.92 25.90 18.09
N LYS A 376 -1.54 26.33 16.99
CA LYS A 376 -2.92 26.85 16.97
C LYS A 376 -3.94 25.85 17.52
N LYS A 377 -3.85 24.57 17.13
CA LYS A 377 -4.79 23.53 17.57
C LYS A 377 -4.81 23.37 19.11
N ALA A 378 -3.68 23.60 19.80
CA ALA A 378 -3.64 23.55 21.28
C ALA A 378 -4.36 24.77 21.90
N LYS A 379 -4.21 25.97 21.32
CA LYS A 379 -4.94 27.18 21.78
C LYS A 379 -6.45 26.98 21.65
N ASP A 380 -6.90 26.47 20.50
CA ASP A 380 -8.32 26.20 20.23
C ASP A 380 -8.86 25.12 21.19
N ALA A 381 -8.06 24.09 21.50
CA ALA A 381 -8.42 23.03 22.43
C ALA A 381 -8.57 23.55 23.88
N ILE A 382 -7.65 24.39 24.34
CA ILE A 382 -7.74 25.04 25.68
C ILE A 382 -9.03 25.85 25.78
N GLN A 383 -9.29 26.70 24.78
CA GLN A 383 -10.52 27.52 24.76
C GLN A 383 -11.78 26.65 24.80
N ALA A 384 -11.82 25.57 24.02
CA ALA A 384 -12.93 24.63 23.99
C ALA A 384 -13.15 23.92 25.35
N ILE A 385 -12.08 23.56 26.06
CA ILE A 385 -12.16 22.94 27.39
C ILE A 385 -12.70 23.96 28.41
N GLN A 386 -12.18 25.20 28.41
CA GLN A 386 -12.58 26.27 29.34
C GLN A 386 -14.03 26.70 29.14
N GLN A 387 -14.57 26.62 27.93
CA GLN A 387 -15.96 26.92 27.61
C GLN A 387 -16.92 25.76 27.93
N GLY A 388 -16.47 24.68 28.56
CA GLY A 388 -17.29 23.51 28.88
C GLY A 388 -17.71 22.69 27.66
N GLY A 389 -17.07 22.91 26.52
CA GLY A 389 -17.35 22.21 25.29
C GLY A 389 -17.02 20.71 25.39
N LYS A 390 -18.00 19.85 25.10
CA LYS A 390 -17.73 18.42 24.85
C LYS A 390 -16.67 18.29 23.73
N PRO A 391 -15.81 17.26 23.77
CA PRO A 391 -14.89 17.01 22.68
C PRO A 391 -15.70 17.00 21.37
N ARG A 392 -15.33 17.87 20.40
CA ARG A 392 -15.92 17.75 19.05
C ARG A 392 -15.65 16.32 18.57
N PRO A 393 -16.67 15.54 18.19
CA PRO A 393 -16.40 14.39 17.37
C PRO A 393 -15.68 14.92 16.12
N THR A 394 -14.54 14.34 15.77
CA THR A 394 -13.99 14.48 14.44
C THR A 394 -15.13 14.14 13.48
N ALA A 395 -15.41 15.03 12.52
CA ALA A 395 -16.59 14.98 11.68
C ALA A 395 -16.91 13.56 11.21
N PRO A 396 -18.15 13.08 11.34
CA PRO A 396 -18.52 11.81 10.78
C PRO A 396 -18.59 11.98 9.27
N SER A 397 -17.74 11.29 8.56
CA SER A 397 -18.07 10.85 7.22
C SER A 397 -19.23 9.86 7.38
N GLY A 398 -20.44 10.23 6.87
CA GLY A 398 -21.57 9.36 6.60
C GLY A 398 -22.11 8.53 7.77
N GLU A 399 -23.37 8.72 8.08
CA GLU A 399 -24.14 7.90 9.01
C GLU A 399 -24.11 6.42 8.60
N ALA A 400 -23.26 5.63 9.27
CA ALA A 400 -23.41 4.18 9.30
C ALA A 400 -24.00 3.78 10.64
N VAL A 401 -25.27 3.39 10.62
CA VAL A 401 -25.97 2.78 11.75
C VAL A 401 -25.32 1.45 12.07
N GLY A 402 -24.69 1.32 13.24
CA GLY A 402 -24.40 0.05 13.85
C GLY A 402 -22.94 -0.29 14.10
N ALA A 403 -22.28 0.37 15.04
CA ALA A 403 -21.37 -0.16 16.07
C ALA A 403 -20.79 1.00 16.89
N PRO A 404 -20.73 0.94 18.23
CA PRO A 404 -20.21 2.05 19.02
C PRO A 404 -18.67 2.03 18.97
N GLY A 405 -18.07 3.07 18.38
CA GLY A 405 -16.73 3.48 18.74
C GLY A 405 -15.59 3.46 17.72
N ALA A 406 -15.82 3.34 16.44
CA ALA A 406 -14.76 3.55 15.46
C ALA A 406 -14.52 5.05 15.24
N VAL A 407 -13.45 5.59 15.84
CA VAL A 407 -12.94 6.92 15.50
C VAL A 407 -11.76 6.71 14.55
N PRO A 408 -11.77 7.29 13.33
CA PRO A 408 -10.64 7.19 12.42
C PRO A 408 -9.40 7.76 13.12
N MET A 409 -8.32 6.99 13.16
CA MET A 409 -7.01 7.50 13.51
C MET A 409 -6.54 8.39 12.39
N GLN A 410 -6.28 9.67 12.66
CA GLN A 410 -5.43 10.45 11.78
C GLN A 410 -3.99 9.94 11.95
N PRO A 411 -3.33 9.46 10.89
CA PRO A 411 -1.90 9.25 10.89
C PRO A 411 -1.20 10.58 11.20
N PHE A 412 0.03 10.52 11.67
CA PHE A 412 0.89 11.70 11.72
C PHE A 412 0.94 12.28 10.30
N ASP A 413 0.32 13.44 10.11
CA ASP A 413 0.22 14.08 8.80
C ASP A 413 1.63 14.55 8.39
N HIS A 414 2.20 13.90 7.37
CA HIS A 414 3.49 14.30 6.79
C HIS A 414 3.37 15.57 5.91
N HIS A 415 2.16 16.16 5.78
CA HIS A 415 1.86 17.18 4.78
C HIS A 415 1.50 18.58 5.30
N GLU A 416 1.70 18.91 6.58
CA GLU A 416 1.53 20.30 7.03
C GLU A 416 2.82 21.14 6.92
N TYR A 417 3.33 21.31 5.70
CA TYR A 417 4.10 22.49 5.31
C TYR A 417 3.80 22.82 3.84
N GLY A 418 2.79 23.67 3.63
CA GLY A 418 2.41 24.18 2.32
C GLY A 418 0.95 24.60 2.35
N ASP A 419 0.76 25.90 2.64
CA ASP A 419 -0.51 26.60 2.48
C ASP A 419 -0.86 26.61 1.00
N ASP A 420 -2.00 26.01 0.65
CA ASP A 420 -2.94 26.43 -0.40
C ASP A 420 -4.03 25.34 -0.52
N SER A 421 -5.09 25.52 0.27
CA SER A 421 -6.33 24.75 0.14
C SER A 421 -7.08 25.16 -1.13
N ILE A 422 -6.87 24.44 -2.22
CA ILE A 422 -7.81 24.46 -3.35
C ILE A 422 -8.99 23.55 -2.97
N GLY A 423 -10.18 24.15 -2.92
CA GLY A 423 -11.41 23.50 -2.47
C GLY A 423 -11.72 22.20 -3.22
N LEU A 424 -11.76 21.11 -2.45
CA LEU A 424 -12.07 19.76 -2.92
C LEU A 424 -13.58 19.50 -3.11
N SER A 425 -14.44 20.53 -2.92
CA SER A 425 -15.91 20.43 -3.09
C SER A 425 -16.36 20.14 -4.52
N ASP A 426 -15.52 20.44 -5.52
CA ASP A 426 -15.89 20.24 -6.94
C ASP A 426 -15.60 18.82 -7.46
N PHE A 427 -14.93 17.97 -6.66
CA PHE A 427 -14.60 16.61 -7.07
C PHE A 427 -15.68 15.57 -6.77
N SER A 428 -16.41 15.72 -5.66
CA SER A 428 -17.47 14.77 -5.29
C SER A 428 -18.64 14.84 -6.27
N SER A 429 -19.03 16.06 -6.72
CA SER A 429 -20.15 16.24 -7.66
C SER A 429 -19.91 15.67 -9.05
N GLY A 430 -18.64 15.58 -9.48
CA GLY A 430 -18.26 14.97 -10.77
C GLY A 430 -18.27 13.45 -10.75
N LEU A 431 -17.98 12.83 -9.60
CA LEU A 431 -17.98 11.38 -9.45
C LEU A 431 -19.39 10.82 -9.26
N ASP A 432 -20.23 11.53 -8.49
CA ASP A 432 -21.63 11.17 -8.26
C ASP A 432 -22.43 11.19 -9.57
N ASN A 433 -22.23 12.19 -10.42
CA ASN A 433 -22.86 12.26 -11.75
C ASN A 433 -22.38 11.15 -12.71
N LEU A 434 -21.11 10.75 -12.65
CA LEU A 434 -20.57 9.65 -13.48
C LEU A 434 -21.01 8.27 -13.00
N LEU A 435 -21.28 8.12 -11.71
CA LEU A 435 -21.73 6.85 -11.11
C LEU A 435 -23.26 6.69 -11.27
N GLU A 436 -24.04 7.76 -11.21
CA GLU A 436 -25.49 7.72 -11.45
C GLU A 436 -25.84 7.45 -12.92
N GLU A 437 -25.10 7.99 -13.89
CA GLU A 437 -25.35 7.73 -15.32
C GLU A 437 -25.04 6.30 -15.77
N HIS A 438 -24.24 5.52 -15.01
CA HIS A 438 -23.81 4.17 -15.43
C HIS A 438 -24.23 3.04 -14.49
N LEU A 439 -24.95 3.32 -13.40
CA LEU A 439 -25.50 2.33 -12.46
C LEU A 439 -27.02 2.17 -12.60
N ASP A 440 -27.58 2.38 -13.79
CA ASP A 440 -28.97 1.98 -14.06
C ASP A 440 -29.09 0.45 -14.04
N THR A 441 -29.29 -0.08 -12.82
CA THR A 441 -29.48 -1.51 -12.53
C THR A 441 -30.88 -2.04 -12.90
N SER A 442 -31.68 -1.29 -13.67
CA SER A 442 -33.07 -1.66 -14.01
C SER A 442 -33.20 -2.83 -15.00
N HIS A 443 -32.11 -3.42 -15.49
CA HIS A 443 -32.16 -4.51 -16.48
C HIS A 443 -31.87 -5.93 -15.97
N PHE A 444 -31.79 -6.17 -14.66
CA PHE A 444 -31.65 -7.52 -14.10
C PHE A 444 -32.79 -7.91 -13.16
N SER A 445 -34.02 -7.60 -13.53
CA SER A 445 -35.21 -8.19 -12.91
C SER A 445 -36.14 -8.70 -13.99
N ASN A 446 -36.45 -9.99 -13.92
CA ASN A 446 -37.39 -10.75 -14.72
C ASN A 446 -36.88 -11.43 -16.00
N LYS A 447 -36.40 -12.66 -15.80
CA LYS A 447 -36.77 -13.83 -16.62
C LYS A 447 -36.42 -15.10 -15.86
N ASN A 448 -37.31 -15.53 -14.97
CA ASN A 448 -37.48 -16.92 -14.57
C ASN A 448 -38.85 -17.07 -13.89
N SER A 449 -39.89 -17.18 -14.73
CA SER A 449 -41.16 -17.83 -14.38
C SER A 449 -41.90 -18.10 -15.69
N ALA A 450 -41.63 -19.27 -16.27
CA ALA A 450 -42.56 -20.14 -17.00
C ALA A 450 -41.81 -21.44 -17.34
#